data_eee389f4f88dde0def65ad3117bdc6d2
#
_entry.id   eee389f4f88dde0def65ad3117bdc6d2
#
_cell.length_a   1.000
_cell.length_b   1.000
_cell.length_c   1.000
_cell.angle_alpha   90.00
_cell.angle_beta   90.00
_cell.angle_gamma   90.00
#
_symmetry.space_group_name_H-M   'P 1'
#
loop_
_entity.id
_entity.type
_entity.pdbx_description
1 polymer ?
#
loop_
_entity_poly.entity_id
_entity_poly.type
_entity_poly.pdbx_seq_one_letter_code
_entity_poly.pdbx_strand_id
1 'polypeptide(L)'
;MPEPSRPDLPLADDPPRERADAARNRALVLQAAWRLYTHGGVEALTTDAVAQEAGVGKGTVYRRFRDKSGLVAALLDDKEKQLQLAMIAGPAPLGPDGARGERRVAFVHAYLDYLRAHLDLLLASETAAPGARYRLGVYQFWKTHLTMLFAEDRDPEFRAYAVLALLDASLVSHLLADGWSWDRIRAGAEQEARR
;
A
#
# COMPACT_ATOMS: atom_id res chain seq x y z
N MET A 1 50.97 15.42 -33.34
CA MET A 1 50.07 16.13 -32.43
C MET A 1 49.50 15.09 -31.47
N PRO A 2 49.69 15.19 -30.18
CA PRO A 2 49.10 14.24 -29.22
C PRO A 2 47.58 14.50 -29.10
N GLU A 3 46.79 13.40 -29.07
CA GLU A 3 45.37 13.45 -28.82
C GLU A 3 45.07 14.03 -27.42
N PRO A 4 44.00 14.82 -27.26
CA PRO A 4 43.59 15.31 -25.95
C PRO A 4 43.01 14.14 -25.12
N SER A 5 43.62 13.86 -23.99
CA SER A 5 43.10 12.98 -22.94
C SER A 5 41.64 13.35 -22.61
N ARG A 6 40.70 12.40 -22.76
CA ARG A 6 39.38 12.54 -22.21
C ARG A 6 39.48 12.63 -20.70
N PRO A 7 38.82 13.63 -20.07
CA PRO A 7 38.76 13.63 -18.61
C PRO A 7 37.96 12.39 -18.14
N ASP A 8 38.56 11.61 -17.25
CA ASP A 8 37.87 10.54 -16.52
C ASP A 8 36.69 11.17 -15.76
N LEU A 9 35.46 10.87 -16.22
CA LEU A 9 34.26 11.15 -15.45
C LEU A 9 34.33 10.27 -14.19
N PRO A 10 34.19 10.84 -12.98
CA PRO A 10 34.15 10.05 -11.77
C PRO A 10 33.03 9.05 -11.87
N LEU A 11 33.34 7.76 -11.75
CA LEU A 11 32.37 6.68 -11.55
C LEU A 11 31.45 7.09 -10.40
N ALA A 12 30.14 6.93 -10.58
CA ALA A 12 29.14 7.26 -9.58
C ALA A 12 29.56 6.65 -8.25
N ASP A 13 29.88 7.50 -7.28
CA ASP A 13 30.26 7.12 -5.94
C ASP A 13 29.21 6.15 -5.37
N ASP A 14 29.69 5.13 -4.65
CA ASP A 14 28.86 4.30 -3.77
C ASP A 14 27.86 5.19 -3.01
N PRO A 15 26.57 4.76 -2.82
CA PRO A 15 25.60 5.57 -2.11
C PRO A 15 26.20 6.00 -0.77
N PRO A 16 26.22 7.29 -0.45
CA PRO A 16 26.93 7.80 0.71
C PRO A 16 26.55 6.98 1.94
N ARG A 17 27.51 6.67 2.84
CA ARG A 17 27.30 5.99 4.13
C ARG A 17 26.06 6.50 4.84
N GLU A 18 25.77 7.77 4.74
CA GLU A 18 24.59 8.44 5.27
C GLU A 18 23.26 7.89 4.70
N ARG A 19 23.19 7.53 3.41
CA ARG A 19 21.99 6.91 2.81
C ARG A 19 21.80 5.48 3.29
N ALA A 20 22.87 4.71 3.43
CA ALA A 20 22.82 3.34 3.95
C ALA A 20 22.39 3.33 5.44
N ASP A 21 22.91 4.24 6.25
CA ASP A 21 22.55 4.38 7.65
C ASP A 21 21.09 4.86 7.81
N ALA A 22 20.64 5.76 6.95
CA ALA A 22 19.25 6.21 6.91
C ALA A 22 18.28 5.07 6.52
N ALA A 23 18.65 4.21 5.57
CA ALA A 23 17.86 3.05 5.18
C ALA A 23 17.81 1.99 6.31
N ARG A 24 18.93 1.74 6.96
CA ARG A 24 19.04 0.84 8.12
C ARG A 24 18.18 1.30 9.28
N ASN A 25 18.25 2.58 9.63
CA ASN A 25 17.43 3.18 10.66
C ASN A 25 15.93 3.12 10.33
N ARG A 26 15.55 3.31 9.03
CA ARG A 26 14.16 3.12 8.60
C ARG A 26 13.70 1.69 8.84
N ALA A 27 14.50 0.70 8.47
CA ALA A 27 14.16 -0.70 8.66
C ALA A 27 13.98 -1.04 10.16
N LEU A 28 14.87 -0.57 11.04
CA LEU A 28 14.77 -0.77 12.49
C LEU A 28 13.48 -0.18 13.06
N VAL A 29 13.13 1.05 12.65
CA VAL A 29 11.89 1.71 13.10
C VAL A 29 10.66 0.93 12.63
N LEU A 30 10.62 0.48 11.38
CA LEU A 30 9.48 -0.30 10.87
C LEU A 30 9.37 -1.68 11.54
N GLN A 31 10.49 -2.35 11.82
CA GLN A 31 10.47 -3.59 12.59
C GLN A 31 9.92 -3.39 14.01
N ALA A 32 10.34 -2.32 14.69
CA ALA A 32 9.82 -1.96 16.00
C ALA A 32 8.31 -1.65 15.95
N ALA A 33 7.89 -0.89 14.95
CA ALA A 33 6.47 -0.58 14.73
C ALA A 33 5.64 -1.85 14.47
N TRP A 34 6.14 -2.80 13.67
CA TRP A 34 5.49 -4.10 13.47
C TRP A 34 5.35 -4.90 14.77
N ARG A 35 6.40 -4.95 15.60
CA ARG A 35 6.32 -5.64 16.92
C ARG A 35 5.25 -5.01 17.80
N LEU A 36 5.24 -3.69 17.92
CA LEU A 36 4.23 -2.96 18.71
C LEU A 36 2.82 -3.20 18.18
N TYR A 37 2.64 -3.14 16.85
CA TYR A 37 1.36 -3.40 16.21
C TYR A 37 0.87 -4.84 16.48
N THR A 38 1.73 -5.82 16.35
CA THR A 38 1.37 -7.25 16.55
C THR A 38 0.92 -7.53 17.99
N HIS A 39 1.48 -6.80 18.99
CA HIS A 39 1.16 -7.02 20.40
C HIS A 39 0.02 -6.13 20.91
N GLY A 40 -0.14 -4.94 20.37
CA GLY A 40 -1.07 -3.93 20.92
C GLY A 40 -1.92 -3.21 19.87
N GLY A 41 -1.96 -3.71 18.63
CA GLY A 41 -2.75 -3.11 17.56
C GLY A 41 -2.30 -1.71 17.19
N VAL A 42 -3.16 -1.03 16.43
CA VAL A 42 -2.90 0.36 15.94
C VAL A 42 -2.70 1.33 17.12
N GLU A 43 -3.33 1.10 18.26
CA GLU A 43 -3.24 2.01 19.42
C GLU A 43 -1.84 2.02 20.04
N ALA A 44 -1.08 0.94 19.94
CA ALA A 44 0.31 0.88 20.38
C ALA A 44 1.29 1.66 19.47
N LEU A 45 0.87 2.05 18.26
CA LEU A 45 1.70 2.78 17.30
C LEU A 45 1.77 4.27 17.64
N THR A 46 2.54 4.62 18.66
CA THR A 46 2.90 6.02 18.93
C THR A 46 4.36 6.27 18.53
N THR A 47 4.67 7.50 18.11
CA THR A 47 6.06 7.87 17.76
C THR A 47 7.03 7.64 18.90
N ASP A 48 6.57 7.82 20.13
CA ASP A 48 7.34 7.63 21.36
C ASP A 48 7.63 6.16 21.63
N ALA A 49 6.60 5.32 21.61
CA ALA A 49 6.76 3.88 21.80
C ALA A 49 7.64 3.24 20.72
N VAL A 50 7.45 3.66 19.46
CA VAL A 50 8.26 3.17 18.33
C VAL A 50 9.71 3.62 18.45
N ALA A 51 9.97 4.86 18.88
CA ALA A 51 11.34 5.35 19.09
C ALA A 51 12.05 4.56 20.20
N GLN A 52 11.35 4.31 21.32
CA GLN A 52 11.85 3.52 22.44
C GLN A 52 12.15 2.09 22.02
N GLU A 53 11.20 1.42 21.36
CA GLU A 53 11.32 0.02 20.89
C GLU A 53 12.42 -0.15 19.84
N ALA A 54 12.62 0.86 18.97
CA ALA A 54 13.66 0.85 17.95
C ALA A 54 15.06 1.25 18.46
N GLY A 55 15.16 1.77 19.69
CA GLY A 55 16.41 2.29 20.24
C GLY A 55 16.92 3.54 19.53
N VAL A 56 16.02 4.36 18.96
CA VAL A 56 16.40 5.60 18.26
C VAL A 56 15.79 6.83 18.92
N GLY A 57 16.37 8.00 18.68
CA GLY A 57 15.83 9.26 19.21
C GLY A 57 14.44 9.59 18.61
N LYS A 58 13.52 10.13 19.42
CA LYS A 58 12.17 10.59 18.98
C LYS A 58 12.23 11.50 17.75
N GLY A 59 13.22 12.41 17.69
CA GLY A 59 13.43 13.31 16.57
C GLY A 59 13.71 12.58 15.26
N THR A 60 14.33 11.39 15.30
CA THR A 60 14.59 10.58 14.12
C THR A 60 13.30 10.00 13.57
N VAL A 61 12.42 9.47 14.43
CA VAL A 61 11.11 8.94 14.02
C VAL A 61 10.24 10.07 13.48
N TYR A 62 10.11 11.19 14.25
CA TYR A 62 9.29 12.34 13.83
C TYR A 62 9.74 12.93 12.48
N ARG A 63 11.04 13.15 12.29
CA ARG A 63 11.55 13.72 11.04
C ARG A 63 11.23 12.85 9.82
N ARG A 64 11.12 11.54 9.99
CA ARG A 64 10.94 10.58 8.89
C ARG A 64 9.48 10.22 8.65
N PHE A 65 8.70 10.07 9.69
CA PHE A 65 7.31 9.57 9.62
C PHE A 65 6.29 10.63 10.02
N ARG A 66 6.73 11.72 10.63
CA ARG A 66 5.94 12.84 11.17
C ARG A 66 5.06 12.44 12.35
N ASP A 67 4.10 11.54 12.12
CA ASP A 67 3.09 11.14 13.09
C ASP A 67 2.71 9.66 12.96
N LYS A 68 1.69 9.23 13.71
CA LYS A 68 1.13 7.89 13.67
C LYS A 68 0.68 7.51 12.25
N SER A 69 0.07 8.43 11.51
CA SER A 69 -0.42 8.17 10.16
C SER A 69 0.70 7.85 9.18
N GLY A 70 1.82 8.58 9.29
CA GLY A 70 3.02 8.31 8.51
C GLY A 70 3.67 6.97 8.83
N LEU A 71 3.65 6.54 10.11
CA LEU A 71 4.08 5.20 10.52
C LEU A 71 3.19 4.12 9.92
N VAL A 72 1.88 4.28 10.02
CA VAL A 72 0.89 3.35 9.46
C VAL A 72 1.06 3.22 7.93
N ALA A 73 1.15 4.35 7.22
CA ALA A 73 1.39 4.34 5.78
C ALA A 73 2.68 3.61 5.41
N ALA A 74 3.76 3.79 6.18
CA ALA A 74 5.02 3.11 5.93
C ALA A 74 4.98 1.60 6.24
N LEU A 75 4.12 1.15 7.17
CA LEU A 75 3.89 -0.26 7.45
C LEU A 75 3.11 -0.95 6.31
N LEU A 76 2.15 -0.25 5.71
CA LEU A 76 1.36 -0.77 4.59
C LEU A 76 2.17 -0.81 3.27
N ASP A 77 3.13 0.10 3.09
CA ASP A 77 3.92 0.30 1.86
C ASP A 77 4.51 -1.00 1.29
N ASP A 78 5.08 -1.87 2.14
CA ASP A 78 5.66 -3.13 1.69
C ASP A 78 4.59 -4.13 1.19
N LYS A 79 3.42 -4.15 1.81
CA LYS A 79 2.31 -5.02 1.42
C LYS A 79 1.64 -4.52 0.14
N GLU A 80 1.48 -3.22 0.03
CA GLU A 80 1.00 -2.56 -1.18
C GLU A 80 1.91 -2.82 -2.37
N LYS A 81 3.23 -2.72 -2.19
CA LYS A 81 4.22 -3.04 -3.21
C LYS A 81 4.17 -4.50 -3.64
N GLN A 82 3.98 -5.44 -2.71
CA GLN A 82 3.83 -6.86 -3.05
C GLN A 82 2.60 -7.09 -3.94
N LEU A 83 1.46 -6.47 -3.59
CA LEU A 83 0.25 -6.55 -4.41
C LEU A 83 0.44 -5.90 -5.78
N GLN A 84 1.07 -4.71 -5.85
CA GLN A 84 1.40 -4.04 -7.11
C GLN A 84 2.29 -4.92 -8.00
N LEU A 85 3.34 -5.52 -7.43
CA LEU A 85 4.23 -6.41 -8.18
C LEU A 85 3.51 -7.65 -8.72
N ALA A 86 2.60 -8.24 -7.93
CA ALA A 86 1.79 -9.36 -8.40
C ALA A 86 0.88 -8.99 -9.58
N MET A 87 0.38 -7.75 -9.62
CA MET A 87 -0.44 -7.23 -10.72
C MET A 87 0.36 -6.91 -11.99
N ILE A 88 1.63 -6.48 -11.85
CA ILE A 88 2.48 -6.02 -12.96
C ILE A 88 3.29 -7.17 -13.56
N ALA A 89 3.79 -8.08 -12.71
CA ALA A 89 4.76 -9.10 -13.09
C ALA A 89 4.47 -10.49 -12.48
N GLY A 90 3.34 -10.65 -11.77
CA GLY A 90 2.94 -11.93 -11.19
C GLY A 90 2.30 -12.87 -12.21
N PRO A 91 1.99 -14.11 -11.79
CA PRO A 91 1.30 -15.08 -12.64
C PRO A 91 -0.18 -14.72 -12.86
N ALA A 92 -0.78 -15.29 -13.90
CA ALA A 92 -2.23 -15.28 -14.05
C ALA A 92 -2.92 -15.94 -12.82
N PRO A 93 -4.16 -15.53 -12.48
CA PRO A 93 -5.01 -14.58 -13.19
C PRO A 93 -4.76 -13.10 -12.86
N LEU A 94 -4.02 -12.77 -11.79
CA LEU A 94 -3.81 -11.38 -11.35
C LEU A 94 -2.79 -10.64 -12.24
N GLY A 95 -1.76 -11.33 -12.67
CA GLY A 95 -0.67 -10.80 -13.49
C GLY A 95 -1.08 -10.48 -14.92
N PRO A 96 -0.13 -9.96 -15.73
CA PRO A 96 -0.41 -9.42 -17.06
C PRO A 96 -0.95 -10.45 -18.07
N ASP A 97 -0.63 -11.73 -17.90
CA ASP A 97 -1.03 -12.81 -18.80
C ASP A 97 -2.48 -13.29 -18.59
N GLY A 98 -3.17 -12.81 -17.55
CA GLY A 98 -4.58 -13.11 -17.29
C GLY A 98 -5.51 -12.35 -18.24
N ALA A 99 -6.65 -12.97 -18.57
CA ALA A 99 -7.71 -12.27 -19.31
C ALA A 99 -8.28 -11.11 -18.48
N ARG A 100 -8.66 -9.99 -19.12
CA ARG A 100 -9.09 -8.76 -18.41
C ARG A 100 -10.17 -9.01 -17.36
N GLY A 101 -11.20 -9.80 -17.69
CA GLY A 101 -12.28 -10.14 -16.76
C GLY A 101 -11.80 -10.96 -15.56
N GLU A 102 -10.90 -11.91 -15.78
CA GLU A 102 -10.29 -12.71 -14.71
C GLU A 102 -9.38 -11.84 -13.82
N ARG A 103 -8.62 -10.93 -14.41
CA ARG A 103 -7.77 -9.99 -13.67
C ARG A 103 -8.59 -9.05 -12.78
N ARG A 104 -9.76 -8.58 -13.24
CA ARG A 104 -10.67 -7.76 -12.40
C ARG A 104 -11.10 -8.52 -11.14
N VAL A 105 -11.54 -9.77 -11.30
CA VAL A 105 -11.93 -10.63 -10.19
C VAL A 105 -10.75 -10.94 -9.28
N ALA A 106 -9.61 -11.31 -9.86
CA ALA A 106 -8.39 -11.60 -9.10
C ALA A 106 -7.90 -10.39 -8.30
N PHE A 107 -8.02 -9.17 -8.87
CA PHE A 107 -7.72 -7.94 -8.14
C PHE A 107 -8.64 -7.78 -6.93
N VAL A 108 -9.96 -7.92 -7.10
CA VAL A 108 -10.92 -7.81 -6.00
C VAL A 108 -10.60 -8.80 -4.89
N HIS A 109 -10.30 -10.05 -5.23
CA HIS A 109 -9.94 -11.09 -4.26
C HIS A 109 -8.65 -10.73 -3.52
N ALA A 110 -7.58 -10.41 -4.24
CA ALA A 110 -6.29 -10.07 -3.65
C ALA A 110 -6.36 -8.82 -2.77
N TYR A 111 -7.15 -7.80 -3.18
CA TYR A 111 -7.36 -6.60 -2.38
C TYR A 111 -8.18 -6.88 -1.12
N LEU A 112 -9.23 -7.71 -1.18
CA LEU A 112 -10.00 -8.12 -0.01
C LEU A 112 -9.17 -8.97 0.96
N ASP A 113 -8.26 -9.81 0.48
CA ASP A 113 -7.32 -10.54 1.33
C ASP A 113 -6.34 -9.59 2.03
N TYR A 114 -5.81 -8.61 1.30
CA TYR A 114 -4.99 -7.53 1.85
C TYR A 114 -5.75 -6.71 2.90
N LEU A 115 -7.00 -6.33 2.59
CA LEU A 115 -7.87 -5.57 3.48
C LEU A 115 -8.22 -6.37 4.74
N ARG A 116 -8.53 -7.67 4.61
CA ARG A 116 -8.80 -8.56 5.73
C ARG A 116 -7.60 -8.69 6.67
N ALA A 117 -6.40 -8.75 6.12
CA ALA A 117 -5.17 -8.90 6.91
C ALA A 117 -4.76 -7.60 7.63
N HIS A 118 -5.22 -6.42 7.16
CA HIS A 118 -4.71 -5.12 7.62
C HIS A 118 -5.83 -4.08 7.82
N LEU A 119 -7.05 -4.51 8.13
CA LEU A 119 -8.24 -3.65 8.16
C LEU A 119 -8.09 -2.45 9.10
N ASP A 120 -7.58 -2.66 10.29
CA ASP A 120 -7.38 -1.61 11.30
C ASP A 120 -6.30 -0.59 10.90
N LEU A 121 -5.21 -1.03 10.26
CA LEU A 121 -4.19 -0.13 9.71
C LEU A 121 -4.77 0.69 8.54
N LEU A 122 -5.54 0.06 7.66
CA LEU A 122 -6.18 0.73 6.53
C LEU A 122 -7.21 1.75 7.00
N LEU A 123 -8.04 1.40 7.99
CA LEU A 123 -8.95 2.34 8.61
C LEU A 123 -8.21 3.55 9.18
N ALA A 124 -7.13 3.33 9.95
CA ALA A 124 -6.34 4.42 10.53
C ALA A 124 -5.69 5.31 9.44
N SER A 125 -5.28 4.73 8.31
CA SER A 125 -4.68 5.47 7.19
C SER A 125 -5.74 6.24 6.38
N GLU A 126 -6.83 5.59 6.02
CA GLU A 126 -7.85 6.14 5.12
C GLU A 126 -8.74 7.19 5.80
N THR A 127 -8.91 7.10 7.13
CA THR A 127 -9.75 8.04 7.92
C THR A 127 -8.95 9.12 8.63
N ALA A 128 -7.63 9.18 8.46
CA ALA A 128 -6.76 10.18 9.10
C ALA A 128 -7.17 11.63 8.82
N ALA A 129 -7.80 11.90 7.66
CA ALA A 129 -8.37 13.19 7.30
C ALA A 129 -9.44 12.99 6.20
N PRO A 130 -10.39 13.93 6.01
CA PRO A 130 -11.36 13.86 4.93
C PRO A 130 -10.68 13.66 3.57
N GLY A 131 -11.08 12.60 2.85
CA GLY A 131 -10.53 12.25 1.54
C GLY A 131 -9.07 11.77 1.57
N ALA A 132 -8.52 11.37 2.72
CA ALA A 132 -7.15 10.86 2.83
C ALA A 132 -6.89 9.72 1.85
N ARG A 133 -7.80 8.74 1.77
CA ARG A 133 -7.74 7.60 0.86
C ARG A 133 -7.43 8.00 -0.60
N TYR A 134 -8.14 9.00 -1.12
CA TYR A 134 -8.02 9.42 -2.53
C TYR A 134 -6.71 10.14 -2.85
N ARG A 135 -5.99 10.61 -1.83
CA ARG A 135 -4.68 11.27 -1.98
C ARG A 135 -3.51 10.31 -1.90
N LEU A 136 -3.74 9.04 -1.53
CA LEU A 136 -2.70 8.02 -1.49
C LEU A 136 -2.25 7.68 -2.92
N GLY A 137 -0.95 7.66 -3.16
CA GLY A 137 -0.38 7.29 -4.47
C GLY A 137 -0.79 5.88 -4.89
N VAL A 138 -0.91 4.97 -3.93
CA VAL A 138 -1.36 3.59 -4.15
C VAL A 138 -2.81 3.54 -4.64
N TYR A 139 -3.70 4.39 -4.13
CA TYR A 139 -5.08 4.48 -4.62
C TYR A 139 -5.13 4.86 -6.10
N GLN A 140 -4.31 5.82 -6.53
CA GLN A 140 -4.22 6.21 -7.93
C GLN A 140 -3.70 5.08 -8.81
N PHE A 141 -2.80 4.26 -8.29
CA PHE A 141 -2.32 3.05 -8.97
C PHE A 141 -3.47 2.04 -9.17
N TRP A 142 -4.24 1.73 -8.11
CA TRP A 142 -5.40 0.82 -8.21
C TRP A 142 -6.44 1.33 -9.21
N LYS A 143 -6.76 2.63 -9.12
CA LYS A 143 -7.69 3.28 -10.05
C LYS A 143 -7.22 3.14 -11.50
N THR A 144 -5.99 3.49 -11.79
CA THR A 144 -5.41 3.41 -13.14
C THR A 144 -5.44 1.98 -13.66
N HIS A 145 -5.03 1.01 -12.83
CA HIS A 145 -5.05 -0.40 -13.22
C HIS A 145 -6.46 -0.88 -13.56
N LEU A 146 -7.44 -0.62 -12.71
CA LEU A 146 -8.83 -1.01 -12.99
C LEU A 146 -9.39 -0.30 -14.21
N THR A 147 -9.11 0.99 -14.39
CA THR A 147 -9.53 1.72 -15.61
C THR A 147 -9.02 1.03 -16.88
N MET A 148 -7.77 0.55 -16.89
CA MET A 148 -7.24 -0.22 -18.03
C MET A 148 -7.97 -1.56 -18.21
N LEU A 149 -8.34 -2.23 -17.11
CA LEU A 149 -9.06 -3.49 -17.19
C LEU A 149 -10.53 -3.34 -17.65
N PHE A 150 -11.12 -2.16 -17.44
CA PHE A 150 -12.46 -1.80 -17.91
C PHE A 150 -12.46 -1.03 -19.23
N ALA A 151 -11.37 -1.03 -20.00
CA ALA A 151 -11.23 -0.21 -21.22
C ALA A 151 -12.31 -0.40 -22.29
N GLU A 152 -13.06 -1.50 -22.25
CA GLU A 152 -14.15 -1.80 -23.19
C GLU A 152 -15.53 -1.32 -22.67
N ASP A 153 -15.61 -0.87 -21.41
CA ASP A 153 -16.83 -0.35 -20.83
C ASP A 153 -17.12 1.07 -21.36
N ARG A 154 -18.38 1.50 -21.28
CA ARG A 154 -18.78 2.86 -21.70
C ARG A 154 -18.07 3.96 -20.90
N ASP A 155 -17.83 3.73 -19.60
CA ASP A 155 -17.14 4.65 -18.69
C ASP A 155 -16.18 3.86 -17.79
N PRO A 156 -14.96 3.57 -18.31
CA PRO A 156 -13.98 2.76 -17.58
C PRO A 156 -13.55 3.37 -16.25
N GLU A 157 -13.44 4.70 -16.19
CA GLU A 157 -13.00 5.39 -14.97
C GLU A 157 -14.07 5.31 -13.88
N PHE A 158 -15.33 5.52 -14.22
CA PHE A 158 -16.41 5.36 -13.26
C PHE A 158 -16.52 3.92 -12.75
N ARG A 159 -16.33 2.92 -13.62
CA ARG A 159 -16.30 1.50 -13.23
C ARG A 159 -15.17 1.23 -12.22
N ALA A 160 -13.99 1.77 -12.45
CA ALA A 160 -12.87 1.66 -11.52
C ALA A 160 -13.22 2.26 -10.14
N TYR A 161 -13.82 3.45 -10.11
CA TYR A 161 -14.28 4.07 -8.87
C TYR A 161 -15.37 3.23 -8.17
N ALA A 162 -16.34 2.70 -8.91
CA ALA A 162 -17.41 1.87 -8.33
C ALA A 162 -16.85 0.62 -7.62
N VAL A 163 -15.94 -0.10 -8.28
CA VAL A 163 -15.29 -1.25 -7.68
C VAL A 163 -14.45 -0.85 -6.46
N LEU A 164 -13.65 0.23 -6.55
CA LEU A 164 -12.83 0.69 -5.41
C LEU A 164 -13.67 1.20 -4.24
N ALA A 165 -14.87 1.72 -4.48
CA ALA A 165 -15.78 2.13 -3.42
C ALA A 165 -16.28 0.92 -2.59
N LEU A 166 -16.49 -0.23 -3.22
CA LEU A 166 -16.86 -1.47 -2.52
C LEU A 166 -15.69 -2.04 -1.68
N LEU A 167 -14.48 -1.65 -1.98
CA LEU A 167 -13.25 -2.05 -1.30
C LEU A 167 -12.76 -0.99 -0.30
N ASP A 168 -13.62 -0.06 0.08
CA ASP A 168 -13.33 0.96 1.11
C ASP A 168 -13.27 0.32 2.50
N ALA A 169 -12.21 0.62 3.26
CA ALA A 169 -12.02 0.02 4.58
C ALA A 169 -13.14 0.39 5.55
N SER A 170 -13.68 1.62 5.47
CA SER A 170 -14.78 2.06 6.33
C SER A 170 -16.08 1.34 5.97
N LEU A 171 -16.38 1.20 4.67
CA LEU A 171 -17.54 0.43 4.22
C LEU A 171 -17.44 -1.03 4.64
N VAL A 172 -16.31 -1.69 4.40
CA VAL A 172 -16.12 -3.10 4.77
C VAL A 172 -16.22 -3.29 6.28
N SER A 173 -15.62 -2.39 7.08
CA SER A 173 -15.72 -2.42 8.55
C SER A 173 -17.17 -2.28 9.01
N HIS A 174 -17.94 -1.37 8.39
CA HIS A 174 -19.36 -1.19 8.68
C HIS A 174 -20.17 -2.46 8.36
N LEU A 175 -19.99 -3.04 7.17
CA LEU A 175 -20.68 -4.27 6.77
C LEU A 175 -20.39 -5.44 7.72
N LEU A 176 -19.14 -5.58 8.17
CA LEU A 176 -18.76 -6.59 9.16
C LEU A 176 -19.45 -6.35 10.52
N ALA A 177 -19.54 -5.08 10.95
CA ALA A 177 -20.28 -4.71 12.17
C ALA A 177 -21.77 -5.00 12.07
N ASP A 178 -22.35 -4.89 10.86
CA ASP A 178 -23.75 -5.27 10.54
C ASP A 178 -23.95 -6.79 10.38
N GLY A 179 -22.92 -7.60 10.69
CA GLY A 179 -23.00 -9.06 10.66
C GLY A 179 -22.81 -9.70 9.29
N TRP A 180 -22.29 -8.95 8.29
CA TRP A 180 -21.93 -9.57 7.01
C TRP A 180 -20.68 -10.41 7.17
N SER A 181 -20.62 -11.56 6.49
CA SER A 181 -19.40 -12.35 6.41
C SER A 181 -18.45 -11.82 5.32
N TRP A 182 -17.16 -12.11 5.46
CA TRP A 182 -16.17 -11.85 4.42
C TRP A 182 -16.52 -12.49 3.09
N ASP A 183 -17.11 -13.70 3.10
CA ASP A 183 -17.51 -14.42 1.89
C ASP A 183 -18.67 -13.70 1.18
N ARG A 184 -19.63 -13.14 1.93
CA ARG A 184 -20.72 -12.34 1.37
C ARG A 184 -20.21 -11.05 0.74
N ILE A 185 -19.28 -10.36 1.40
CA ILE A 185 -18.65 -9.14 0.89
C ILE A 185 -17.87 -9.47 -0.40
N ARG A 186 -17.08 -10.54 -0.38
CA ARG A 186 -16.31 -11.01 -1.53
C ARG A 186 -17.22 -11.33 -2.72
N ALA A 187 -18.27 -12.10 -2.52
CA ALA A 187 -19.20 -12.47 -3.58
C ALA A 187 -19.87 -11.23 -4.22
N GLY A 188 -20.28 -10.25 -3.40
CA GLY A 188 -20.85 -9.00 -3.90
C GLY A 188 -19.86 -8.18 -4.72
N ALA A 189 -18.64 -7.99 -4.22
CA ALA A 189 -17.61 -7.24 -4.91
C ALA A 189 -17.15 -7.94 -6.21
N GLU A 190 -17.04 -9.28 -6.20
CA GLU A 190 -16.75 -10.07 -7.38
C GLU A 190 -17.83 -9.91 -8.46
N GLN A 191 -19.11 -9.96 -8.08
CA GLN A 191 -20.22 -9.78 -9.01
C GLN A 191 -20.12 -8.43 -9.73
N GLU A 192 -19.77 -7.36 -9.02
CA GLU A 192 -19.59 -6.02 -9.62
C GLU A 192 -18.36 -5.95 -10.53
N ALA A 193 -17.28 -6.65 -10.19
CA ALA A 193 -16.09 -6.71 -11.04
C ALA A 193 -16.30 -7.50 -12.34
N ARG A 194 -17.26 -8.45 -12.37
CA ARG A 194 -17.61 -9.24 -13.56
C ARG A 194 -18.51 -8.51 -14.57
N ARG A 195 -19.30 -7.57 -14.10
CA ARG A 195 -20.14 -6.71 -14.96
C ARG A 195 -19.29 -5.77 -15.81
#